data_a059348ae1d9cfd26c37754f538bac86
#
_entry.id   a059348ae1d9cfd26c37754f538bac86
#
_cell.length_a   1.000
_cell.length_b   1.000
_cell.length_c   1.000
_cell.angle_alpha   90.00
_cell.angle_beta   90.00
_cell.angle_gamma   90.00
#
_symmetry.space_group_name_H-M   'P 1'
#
loop_
_entity.id
_entity.type
_entity.pdbx_description
1 polymer ?
#
loop_
_entity_poly.entity_id
_entity_poly.type
_entity_poly.pdbx_seq_one_letter_code
_entity_poly.pdbx_strand_id
1 'polypeptide(L)'
;MGATLLLAAGAASAQQGLPPATPVSALSFNVPADVAGAYSTYHIGRIWFRAGPDSPVVAQLAAILQRAPFDGFPEGPQLAAQVQSAASQVRLNPASAPAAEQVLSAAWVRYVQALKKPTAGMIYAYSVLKPHGTRTEEILLTAAAAPSLGTYLSTTSALNPVYQELRDAAWADAQATGNMTPDPRLLANLDRARSIPARGRFVLVDSGNQRLTMFEDGRPVDSMRIIVGTNELPTPLISSMMYNITYNPYWHAPDHLVRKTIAPTYLRQGIKYLKSHGYHVIDEWSTSAKEIDAASVDWKAAAAGTTHLLVRQDPGPLNSMGNLKFPFDNPEGIYLHDTPSKDLFGKQVRNLSNGCVRVEDARRFGRWLLGGQDPVAPGNDPETAVRLPESVPVVLTYLTAHVVDGKLSYADDFYGWDKAGPPQVAQAN
;
A
#
# COMPACT_ATOMS: atom_id res chain seq x y z
N MET A 1 61.69 42.49 73.14
CA MET A 1 60.79 41.33 73.24
C MET A 1 59.39 41.85 72.92
N GLY A 2 58.99 41.83 71.72
CA GLY A 2 57.77 42.43 71.24
C GLY A 2 56.70 41.37 70.93
N ALA A 3 55.52 41.53 71.48
CA ALA A 3 54.38 40.73 71.23
C ALA A 3 53.48 41.52 70.27
N THR A 4 53.26 40.97 69.07
CA THR A 4 52.41 41.55 68.04
C THR A 4 51.03 40.94 68.15
N LEU A 5 49.99 41.76 68.37
CA LEU A 5 48.59 41.41 68.37
C LEU A 5 48.14 41.35 66.90
N LEU A 6 47.55 40.21 66.46
CA LEU A 6 46.83 40.09 65.20
C LEU A 6 45.34 40.31 65.47
N LEU A 7 44.76 41.33 64.80
CA LEU A 7 43.32 41.54 64.71
C LEU A 7 42.74 40.64 63.58
N ALA A 8 41.77 39.80 63.92
CA ALA A 8 41.01 39.05 62.95
C ALA A 8 39.82 39.90 62.49
N ALA A 9 39.82 40.23 61.20
CA ALA A 9 38.67 40.86 60.53
C ALA A 9 37.68 39.77 60.07
N GLY A 10 36.47 39.79 60.62
CA GLY A 10 35.36 38.93 60.24
C GLY A 10 34.80 39.38 58.88
N ALA A 11 34.86 38.49 57.89
CA ALA A 11 34.22 38.70 56.66
C ALA A 11 32.73 38.27 56.72
N ALA A 12 31.84 39.25 56.61
CA ALA A 12 30.40 39.01 56.42
C ALA A 12 30.15 38.52 55.00
N SER A 13 29.80 37.26 54.89
CA SER A 13 29.32 36.68 53.59
C SER A 13 27.91 37.19 53.29
N ALA A 14 27.81 38.06 52.29
CA ALA A 14 26.54 38.44 51.71
C ALA A 14 25.96 37.22 50.95
N GLN A 15 24.85 36.68 51.44
CA GLN A 15 24.02 35.76 50.68
C GLN A 15 23.46 36.51 49.49
N GLN A 16 24.04 36.26 48.28
CA GLN A 16 23.42 36.64 47.00
C GLN A 16 22.18 35.77 46.82
N GLY A 17 21.00 36.36 46.97
CA GLY A 17 19.74 35.75 46.60
C GLY A 17 19.77 35.37 45.10
N LEU A 18 19.43 34.10 44.82
CA LEU A 18 19.21 33.65 43.44
C LEU A 18 18.23 34.61 42.76
N PRO A 19 18.51 35.03 41.51
CA PRO A 19 17.57 35.84 40.73
C PRO A 19 16.23 35.10 40.62
N PRO A 20 15.09 35.82 40.67
CA PRO A 20 13.77 35.20 40.51
C PRO A 20 13.75 34.47 39.19
N ALA A 21 13.32 33.18 39.23
CA ALA A 21 13.16 32.35 38.03
C ALA A 21 12.30 33.14 37.01
N THR A 22 12.87 33.39 35.85
CA THR A 22 12.16 34.02 34.75
C THR A 22 10.89 33.19 34.48
N PRO A 23 9.69 33.79 34.45
CA PRO A 23 8.50 33.05 34.16
C PRO A 23 8.69 32.41 32.76
N VAL A 24 8.68 31.09 32.73
CA VAL A 24 8.66 30.33 31.45
C VAL A 24 7.47 30.86 30.71
N SER A 25 7.72 31.62 29.64
CA SER A 25 6.70 32.14 28.73
C SER A 25 5.79 30.97 28.38
N ALA A 26 4.50 31.11 28.67
CA ALA A 26 3.51 30.12 28.27
C ALA A 26 3.65 29.93 26.75
N LEU A 27 4.22 28.80 26.34
CA LEU A 27 4.29 28.46 24.92
C LEU A 27 2.86 28.43 24.39
N SER A 28 2.49 29.45 23.61
CA SER A 28 1.20 29.47 22.94
C SER A 28 1.25 28.42 21.82
N PHE A 29 0.71 27.24 22.10
CA PHE A 29 0.54 26.21 21.07
C PHE A 29 -0.58 26.65 20.14
N ASN A 30 -0.26 26.79 18.86
CA ASN A 30 -1.28 27.07 17.84
C ASN A 30 -2.06 25.77 17.55
N VAL A 31 -3.20 25.58 18.21
CA VAL A 31 -4.11 24.46 17.98
C VAL A 31 -4.91 24.74 16.72
N PRO A 32 -4.92 23.82 15.73
CA PRO A 32 -5.75 23.97 14.52
C PRO A 32 -7.23 24.12 14.87
N ALA A 33 -7.93 24.98 14.11
CA ALA A 33 -9.34 25.33 14.35
C ALA A 33 -10.29 24.12 14.29
N ASP A 34 -9.99 23.15 13.43
CA ASP A 34 -10.75 21.90 13.29
C ASP A 34 -10.63 21.00 14.52
N VAL A 35 -9.46 20.95 15.17
CA VAL A 35 -9.27 20.24 16.43
C VAL A 35 -10.04 20.93 17.55
N ALA A 36 -9.89 22.25 17.70
CA ALA A 36 -10.61 23.02 18.71
C ALA A 36 -12.13 22.94 18.51
N GLY A 37 -12.58 23.01 17.24
CA GLY A 37 -13.96 22.83 16.84
C GLY A 37 -14.52 21.44 17.19
N ALA A 38 -13.76 20.39 16.97
CA ALA A 38 -14.18 19.03 17.32
C ALA A 38 -14.39 18.87 18.84
N TYR A 39 -13.49 19.42 19.65
CA TYR A 39 -13.64 19.37 21.12
C TYR A 39 -14.90 20.12 21.59
N SER A 40 -15.20 21.28 21.03
CA SER A 40 -16.38 22.05 21.40
C SER A 40 -17.68 21.45 20.88
N THR A 41 -17.71 21.02 19.61
CA THR A 41 -18.93 20.51 18.95
C THR A 41 -19.37 19.17 19.50
N TYR A 42 -18.40 18.26 19.70
CA TYR A 42 -18.69 16.88 20.16
C TYR A 42 -18.51 16.68 21.66
N HIS A 43 -18.23 17.75 22.41
CA HIS A 43 -18.01 17.70 23.86
C HIS A 43 -16.98 16.63 24.26
N ILE A 44 -15.87 16.53 23.51
CA ILE A 44 -14.84 15.53 23.74
C ILE A 44 -14.19 15.75 25.10
N GLY A 45 -14.25 14.75 25.98
CA GLY A 45 -13.61 14.75 27.26
C GLY A 45 -12.09 14.55 27.17
N ARG A 46 -11.47 14.22 28.30
CA ARG A 46 -10.03 13.91 28.32
C ARG A 46 -9.74 12.65 27.52
N ILE A 47 -8.85 12.72 26.55
CA ILE A 47 -8.29 11.59 25.80
C ILE A 47 -6.96 11.15 26.42
N TRP A 48 -6.02 12.08 26.51
CA TRP A 48 -4.60 11.82 26.83
C TRP A 48 -4.31 11.74 28.30
N PHE A 49 -4.95 12.58 29.10
CA PHE A 49 -4.73 12.69 30.55
C PHE A 49 -5.84 12.00 31.39
N ARG A 50 -6.49 10.95 30.87
CA ARG A 50 -7.48 10.15 31.62
C ARG A 50 -6.89 9.55 32.89
N ALA A 51 -5.63 9.09 32.82
CA ALA A 51 -4.88 8.52 33.95
C ALA A 51 -3.87 9.51 34.53
N GLY A 52 -4.02 10.82 34.29
CA GLY A 52 -3.13 11.87 34.74
C GLY A 52 -1.98 12.18 33.78
N PRO A 53 -1.10 13.17 34.18
CA PRO A 53 -0.03 13.67 33.30
C PRO A 53 1.09 12.66 33.07
N ASP A 54 1.25 11.66 33.91
CA ASP A 54 2.26 10.61 33.81
C ASP A 54 1.73 9.36 33.07
N SER A 55 0.60 9.51 32.39
CA SER A 55 0.01 8.44 31.60
C SER A 55 0.99 7.88 30.56
N PRO A 56 1.20 6.55 30.49
CA PRO A 56 2.13 5.94 29.52
C PRO A 56 1.76 6.21 28.06
N VAL A 57 0.50 6.55 27.78
CA VAL A 57 0.05 6.86 26.40
C VAL A 57 0.65 8.18 25.89
N VAL A 58 0.99 9.12 26.76
CA VAL A 58 1.67 10.37 26.38
C VAL A 58 3.10 10.07 25.91
N ALA A 59 3.81 9.22 26.63
CA ALA A 59 5.15 8.78 26.24
C ALA A 59 5.10 7.95 24.94
N GLN A 60 4.09 7.09 24.79
CA GLN A 60 3.86 6.31 23.58
C GLN A 60 3.59 7.20 22.36
N LEU A 61 2.75 8.23 22.49
CA LEU A 61 2.50 9.20 21.43
C LEU A 61 3.81 9.90 21.02
N ALA A 62 4.59 10.36 22.00
CA ALA A 62 5.87 11.01 21.74
C ALA A 62 6.85 10.07 21.00
N ALA A 63 6.91 8.78 21.38
CA ALA A 63 7.75 7.79 20.72
C ALA A 63 7.30 7.51 19.28
N ILE A 64 5.98 7.41 19.01
CA ILE A 64 5.43 7.27 17.65
C ILE A 64 5.83 8.48 16.80
N LEU A 65 5.66 9.69 17.31
CA LEU A 65 6.01 10.92 16.60
C LEU A 65 7.52 11.05 16.38
N GLN A 66 8.35 10.61 17.31
CA GLN A 66 9.81 10.60 17.14
C GLN A 66 10.25 9.70 15.99
N ARG A 67 9.57 8.56 15.77
CA ARG A 67 9.80 7.64 14.66
C ARG A 67 9.16 8.10 13.35
N ALA A 68 8.21 9.02 13.37
CA ALA A 68 7.36 9.39 12.24
C ALA A 68 8.07 9.84 10.95
N PRO A 69 9.34 10.34 10.95
CA PRO A 69 10.09 10.50 9.71
C PRO A 69 10.17 9.21 8.87
N PHE A 70 10.25 8.04 9.52
CA PHE A 70 10.23 6.72 8.88
C PHE A 70 8.83 6.30 8.40
N ASP A 71 7.80 7.07 8.69
CA ASP A 71 6.46 6.97 8.12
C ASP A 71 6.25 8.01 6.98
N GLY A 72 7.29 8.77 6.61
CA GLY A 72 7.22 9.88 5.65
C GLY A 72 6.58 11.15 6.23
N PHE A 73 6.66 11.32 7.57
CA PHE A 73 6.17 12.49 8.29
C PHE A 73 7.32 13.20 9.04
N PRO A 74 8.08 14.06 8.35
CA PRO A 74 9.32 14.65 8.87
C PRO A 74 9.12 15.59 10.07
N GLU A 75 7.90 16.14 10.26
CA GLU A 75 7.57 17.04 11.37
C GLU A 75 7.40 16.32 12.71
N GLY A 76 7.39 14.99 12.69
CA GLY A 76 7.13 14.16 13.86
C GLY A 76 7.99 14.51 15.09
N PRO A 77 9.32 14.60 15.00
CA PRO A 77 10.17 14.93 16.15
C PRO A 77 9.85 16.29 16.80
N GLN A 78 9.49 17.30 15.98
CA GLN A 78 9.07 18.60 16.51
C GLN A 78 7.74 18.48 17.27
N LEU A 79 6.78 17.71 16.74
CA LEU A 79 5.51 17.47 17.43
C LEU A 79 5.72 16.62 18.71
N ALA A 80 6.65 15.67 18.70
CA ALA A 80 7.02 14.91 19.89
C ALA A 80 7.52 15.84 21.01
N ALA A 81 8.37 16.81 20.69
CA ALA A 81 8.85 17.80 21.65
C ALA A 81 7.70 18.68 22.20
N GLN A 82 6.74 19.08 21.35
CA GLN A 82 5.56 19.83 21.78
C GLN A 82 4.67 18.99 22.72
N VAL A 83 4.44 17.71 22.41
CA VAL A 83 3.71 16.78 23.28
C VAL A 83 4.36 16.66 24.65
N GLN A 84 5.69 16.48 24.70
CA GLN A 84 6.44 16.39 25.97
C GLN A 84 6.37 17.69 26.76
N SER A 85 6.51 18.84 26.11
CA SER A 85 6.40 20.17 26.75
C SER A 85 4.99 20.38 27.31
N ALA A 86 3.94 20.09 26.56
CA ALA A 86 2.55 20.20 27.03
C ALA A 86 2.27 19.30 28.24
N ALA A 87 2.75 18.05 28.22
CA ALA A 87 2.63 17.16 29.38
C ALA A 87 3.37 17.67 30.62
N SER A 88 4.57 18.25 30.44
CA SER A 88 5.33 18.85 31.52
C SER A 88 4.62 20.05 32.14
N GLN A 89 3.95 20.87 31.31
CA GLN A 89 3.13 21.97 31.82
C GLN A 89 1.95 21.49 32.66
N VAL A 90 1.29 20.40 32.29
CA VAL A 90 0.20 19.81 33.08
C VAL A 90 0.69 19.32 34.44
N ARG A 91 1.93 18.78 34.53
CA ARG A 91 2.54 18.39 35.82
C ARG A 91 2.76 19.60 36.74
N LEU A 92 3.22 20.73 36.18
CA LEU A 92 3.48 21.95 36.93
C LEU A 92 2.20 22.72 37.26
N ASN A 93 1.24 22.73 36.34
CA ASN A 93 -0.04 23.42 36.49
C ASN A 93 -1.17 22.56 35.89
N PRO A 94 -1.92 21.81 36.73
CA PRO A 94 -3.03 20.98 36.27
C PRO A 94 -4.16 21.72 35.51
N ALA A 95 -4.27 23.05 35.72
CA ALA A 95 -5.23 23.89 35.01
C ALA A 95 -4.92 24.00 33.49
N SER A 96 -3.68 23.69 33.06
CA SER A 96 -3.31 23.67 31.64
C SER A 96 -3.76 22.42 30.88
N ALA A 97 -4.33 21.42 31.55
CA ALA A 97 -4.72 20.15 30.96
C ALA A 97 -5.64 20.30 29.75
N PRO A 98 -6.69 21.16 29.70
CA PRO A 98 -7.54 21.30 28.51
C PRO A 98 -6.78 21.79 27.27
N ALA A 99 -5.84 22.71 27.43
CA ALA A 99 -5.02 23.19 26.32
C ALA A 99 -4.03 22.12 25.85
N ALA A 100 -3.41 21.41 26.79
CA ALA A 100 -2.50 20.30 26.49
C ALA A 100 -3.22 19.13 25.75
N GLU A 101 -4.46 18.78 26.15
CA GLU A 101 -5.29 17.79 25.44
C GLU A 101 -5.40 18.13 23.94
N GLN A 102 -5.66 19.37 23.61
CA GLN A 102 -5.80 19.81 22.22
C GLN A 102 -4.47 19.78 21.46
N VAL A 103 -3.34 20.09 22.12
CA VAL A 103 -2.00 19.99 21.52
C VAL A 103 -1.65 18.55 21.16
N LEU A 104 -1.88 17.60 22.08
CA LEU A 104 -1.62 16.18 21.84
C LEU A 104 -2.56 15.66 20.72
N SER A 105 -3.81 16.08 20.74
CA SER A 105 -4.78 15.73 19.71
C SER A 105 -4.40 16.27 18.32
N ALA A 106 -3.95 17.50 18.23
CA ALA A 106 -3.47 18.09 16.98
C ALA A 106 -2.27 17.32 16.42
N ALA A 107 -1.31 16.95 17.26
CA ALA A 107 -0.17 16.15 16.86
C ALA A 107 -0.59 14.76 16.32
N TRP A 108 -1.52 14.10 17.02
CA TRP A 108 -2.03 12.79 16.59
C TRP A 108 -2.84 12.88 15.28
N VAL A 109 -3.73 13.85 15.16
CA VAL A 109 -4.54 14.06 13.95
C VAL A 109 -3.64 14.27 12.73
N ARG A 110 -2.65 15.16 12.82
CA ARG A 110 -1.71 15.42 11.73
C ARG A 110 -0.94 14.16 11.32
N TYR A 111 -0.46 13.40 12.29
CA TYR A 111 0.23 12.14 12.02
C TYR A 111 -0.68 11.11 11.33
N VAL A 112 -1.91 10.89 11.83
CA VAL A 112 -2.85 9.93 11.24
C VAL A 112 -3.24 10.34 9.82
N GLN A 113 -3.48 11.62 9.57
CA GLN A 113 -3.79 12.14 8.24
C GLN A 113 -2.63 11.92 7.26
N ALA A 114 -1.40 12.17 7.68
CA ALA A 114 -0.22 11.91 6.87
C ALA A 114 -0.01 10.41 6.61
N LEU A 115 -0.26 9.58 7.63
CA LEU A 115 -0.11 8.13 7.55
C LEU A 115 -1.15 7.48 6.63
N LYS A 116 -2.41 7.93 6.66
CA LYS A 116 -3.54 7.34 5.93
C LYS A 116 -3.82 8.04 4.59
N LYS A 117 -2.91 8.82 4.05
CA LYS A 117 -3.08 9.39 2.70
C LYS A 117 -3.19 8.28 1.65
N PRO A 118 -3.94 8.47 0.55
CA PRO A 118 -3.95 7.52 -0.55
C PRO A 118 -2.55 7.32 -1.14
N THR A 119 -2.27 6.08 -1.58
CA THR A 119 -1.03 5.77 -2.31
C THR A 119 -0.99 6.50 -3.65
N ALA A 120 0.14 7.14 -3.94
CA ALA A 120 0.34 7.84 -5.21
C ALA A 120 0.26 6.88 -6.40
N GLY A 121 -0.49 7.24 -7.44
CA GLY A 121 -0.66 6.41 -8.65
C GLY A 121 -1.49 5.13 -8.48
N MET A 122 -2.09 4.90 -7.31
CA MET A 122 -2.96 3.75 -7.07
C MET A 122 -4.35 3.97 -7.67
N ILE A 123 -4.79 3.03 -8.49
CA ILE A 123 -6.16 2.95 -8.99
C ILE A 123 -7.01 2.25 -7.93
N TYR A 124 -7.98 2.95 -7.36
CA TYR A 124 -8.96 2.35 -6.46
C TYR A 124 -10.25 2.12 -7.23
N ALA A 125 -10.58 0.85 -7.49
CA ALA A 125 -11.78 0.48 -8.22
C ALA A 125 -13.08 0.92 -7.50
N TYR A 126 -13.03 0.97 -6.16
CA TYR A 126 -14.17 1.36 -5.33
C TYR A 126 -13.74 2.37 -4.29
N SER A 127 -14.61 3.33 -3.99
CA SER A 127 -14.35 4.37 -2.99
C SER A 127 -14.08 3.79 -1.58
N VAL A 128 -14.71 2.67 -1.24
CA VAL A 128 -14.52 1.98 0.04
C VAL A 128 -13.11 1.42 0.23
N LEU A 129 -12.36 1.22 -0.85
CA LEU A 129 -10.98 0.74 -0.80
C LEU A 129 -9.97 1.87 -0.59
N LYS A 130 -10.38 3.13 -0.75
CA LYS A 130 -9.52 4.28 -0.42
C LYS A 130 -9.31 4.34 1.10
N PRO A 131 -8.13 4.77 1.55
CA PRO A 131 -7.93 5.03 2.96
C PRO A 131 -8.99 5.97 3.53
N HIS A 132 -9.53 5.65 4.69
CA HIS A 132 -10.59 6.39 5.37
C HIS A 132 -10.25 6.60 6.85
N GLY A 133 -11.13 7.32 7.59
CA GLY A 133 -10.86 7.66 8.99
C GLY A 133 -9.77 8.73 9.10
N THR A 134 -9.79 9.72 8.21
CA THR A 134 -8.82 10.84 8.15
C THR A 134 -9.42 12.18 8.56
N ARG A 135 -10.74 12.26 8.78
CA ARG A 135 -11.36 13.47 9.30
C ARG A 135 -11.01 13.68 10.76
N THR A 136 -10.75 14.91 11.15
CA THR A 136 -10.32 15.28 12.50
C THR A 136 -11.27 14.73 13.56
N GLU A 137 -12.58 14.92 13.39
CA GLU A 137 -13.59 14.43 14.33
C GLU A 137 -13.63 12.90 14.43
N GLU A 138 -13.47 12.16 13.32
CA GLU A 138 -13.41 10.70 13.34
C GLU A 138 -12.22 10.18 14.13
N ILE A 139 -11.04 10.77 13.91
CA ILE A 139 -9.80 10.40 14.61
C ILE A 139 -9.96 10.62 16.12
N LEU A 140 -10.49 11.78 16.50
CA LEU A 140 -10.62 12.17 17.90
C LEU A 140 -11.74 11.38 18.62
N LEU A 141 -12.89 11.20 17.97
CA LEU A 141 -13.98 10.40 18.54
C LEU A 141 -13.59 8.94 18.71
N THR A 142 -12.85 8.38 17.73
CA THR A 142 -12.32 7.00 17.84
C THR A 142 -11.32 6.89 18.98
N ALA A 143 -10.41 7.85 19.13
CA ALA A 143 -9.47 7.90 20.25
C ALA A 143 -10.20 8.05 21.59
N ALA A 144 -11.23 8.90 21.64
CA ALA A 144 -12.04 9.15 22.83
C ALA A 144 -12.83 7.90 23.24
N ALA A 145 -13.36 7.13 22.30
CA ALA A 145 -14.14 5.92 22.53
C ALA A 145 -13.27 4.67 22.74
N ALA A 146 -11.96 4.73 22.47
CA ALA A 146 -11.08 3.56 22.56
C ALA A 146 -11.03 3.00 23.99
N PRO A 147 -11.33 1.69 24.23
CA PRO A 147 -11.20 1.05 25.54
C PRO A 147 -9.76 1.10 26.07
N SER A 148 -8.79 0.95 25.17
CA SER A 148 -7.37 1.15 25.44
C SER A 148 -6.79 2.13 24.40
N LEU A 149 -6.47 3.33 24.86
CA LEU A 149 -5.86 4.33 23.97
C LEU A 149 -4.47 3.87 23.48
N GLY A 150 -3.69 3.20 24.31
CA GLY A 150 -2.39 2.66 23.92
C GLY A 150 -2.50 1.62 22.80
N THR A 151 -3.47 0.71 22.86
CA THR A 151 -3.74 -0.25 21.79
C THR A 151 -4.19 0.46 20.52
N TYR A 152 -5.06 1.46 20.64
CA TYR A 152 -5.51 2.27 19.49
C TYR A 152 -4.33 2.96 18.78
N LEU A 153 -3.41 3.59 19.55
CA LEU A 153 -2.22 4.22 19.01
C LEU A 153 -1.34 3.21 18.26
N SER A 154 -1.08 2.05 18.88
CA SER A 154 -0.25 1.00 18.28
C SER A 154 -0.86 0.46 16.98
N THR A 155 -2.13 0.08 16.99
CA THR A 155 -2.79 -0.48 15.80
C THR A 155 -2.93 0.54 14.67
N THR A 156 -3.24 1.79 15.00
CA THR A 156 -3.36 2.85 13.99
C THR A 156 -2.00 3.14 13.34
N SER A 157 -0.93 3.23 14.15
CA SER A 157 0.42 3.50 13.62
C SER A 157 1.06 2.31 12.93
N ALA A 158 0.59 1.08 13.15
CA ALA A 158 1.05 -0.12 12.44
C ALA A 158 0.60 -0.14 10.97
N LEU A 159 -0.55 0.42 10.67
CA LEU A 159 -1.25 0.42 9.38
C LEU A 159 -1.63 -1.00 8.92
N ASN A 160 -0.65 -1.77 8.47
CA ASN A 160 -0.76 -3.18 8.08
C ASN A 160 0.57 -3.92 8.34
N PRO A 161 0.58 -5.27 8.35
CA PRO A 161 1.77 -6.04 8.69
C PRO A 161 2.98 -5.77 7.79
N VAL A 162 2.78 -5.65 6.47
CA VAL A 162 3.88 -5.40 5.51
C VAL A 162 4.49 -4.01 5.73
N TYR A 163 3.65 -3.00 5.89
CA TYR A 163 4.09 -1.64 6.18
C TYR A 163 4.88 -1.59 7.49
N GLN A 164 4.33 -2.21 8.54
CA GLN A 164 4.95 -2.25 9.85
C GLN A 164 6.32 -2.92 9.83
N GLU A 165 6.43 -4.07 9.17
CA GLU A 165 7.67 -4.83 9.07
C GLU A 165 8.79 -4.01 8.41
N LEU A 166 8.51 -3.38 7.26
CA LEU A 166 9.47 -2.54 6.55
C LEU A 166 9.93 -1.35 7.39
N ARG A 167 8.99 -0.61 7.98
CA ARG A 167 9.28 0.55 8.80
C ARG A 167 10.06 0.19 10.06
N ASP A 168 9.65 -0.86 10.77
CA ASP A 168 10.25 -1.22 12.06
C ASP A 168 11.68 -1.77 11.87
N ALA A 169 11.95 -2.50 10.78
CA ALA A 169 13.31 -2.90 10.42
C ALA A 169 14.22 -1.69 10.13
N ALA A 170 13.71 -0.72 9.36
CA ALA A 170 14.46 0.50 9.09
C ALA A 170 14.68 1.36 10.34
N TRP A 171 13.69 1.44 11.22
CA TRP A 171 13.83 2.15 12.48
C TRP A 171 14.84 1.50 13.42
N ALA A 172 14.85 0.16 13.50
CA ALA A 172 15.82 -0.59 14.29
C ALA A 172 17.26 -0.36 13.78
N ASP A 173 17.46 -0.35 12.46
CA ASP A 173 18.74 -0.03 11.85
C ASP A 173 19.18 1.42 12.16
N ALA A 174 18.27 2.37 12.04
CA ALA A 174 18.52 3.77 12.38
C ALA A 174 18.97 3.95 13.84
N GLN A 175 18.33 3.25 14.76
CA GLN A 175 18.71 3.29 16.19
C GLN A 175 20.09 2.66 16.43
N ALA A 176 20.41 1.58 15.72
CA ALA A 176 21.69 0.90 15.85
C ALA A 176 22.85 1.71 15.25
N THR A 177 22.62 2.40 14.13
CA THR A 177 23.64 3.16 13.39
C THR A 177 23.72 4.64 13.79
N GLY A 178 22.68 5.18 14.43
CA GLY A 178 22.53 6.60 14.69
C GLY A 178 22.08 7.44 13.49
N ASN A 179 21.83 6.82 12.32
CA ASN A 179 21.36 7.52 11.12
C ASN A 179 19.82 7.68 11.16
N MET A 180 19.35 8.83 11.63
CA MET A 180 17.92 9.14 11.74
C MET A 180 17.27 9.66 10.46
N THR A 181 17.97 9.63 9.32
CA THR A 181 17.43 10.05 8.02
C THR A 181 16.91 8.82 7.27
N PRO A 182 15.60 8.69 7.02
CA PRO A 182 15.07 7.57 6.27
C PRO A 182 15.53 7.60 4.80
N ASP A 183 15.83 6.43 4.26
CA ASP A 183 16.14 6.27 2.84
C ASP A 183 14.90 6.66 1.99
N PRO A 184 15.03 7.54 0.99
CA PRO A 184 13.95 7.87 0.06
C PRO A 184 13.32 6.63 -0.61
N ARG A 185 14.11 5.59 -0.86
CA ARG A 185 13.66 4.33 -1.41
C ARG A 185 12.72 3.59 -0.45
N LEU A 186 13.03 3.60 0.85
CA LEU A 186 12.12 3.09 1.87
C LEU A 186 10.79 3.84 1.84
N LEU A 187 10.83 5.18 1.82
CA LEU A 187 9.61 6.00 1.82
C LEU A 187 8.72 5.74 0.61
N ALA A 188 9.31 5.55 -0.56
CA ALA A 188 8.58 5.17 -1.77
C ALA A 188 7.89 3.79 -1.63
N ASN A 189 8.57 2.82 -1.02
CA ASN A 189 8.01 1.50 -0.73
C ASN A 189 6.90 1.56 0.33
N LEU A 190 7.08 2.32 1.38
CA LEU A 190 6.05 2.52 2.41
C LEU A 190 4.82 3.21 1.85
N ASP A 191 4.97 4.19 0.95
CA ASP A 191 3.82 4.81 0.28
C ASP A 191 3.01 3.78 -0.50
N ARG A 192 3.66 2.87 -1.23
CA ARG A 192 3.02 1.77 -1.99
C ARG A 192 2.43 0.67 -1.10
N ALA A 193 3.00 0.46 0.09
CA ALA A 193 2.50 -0.50 1.06
C ALA A 193 1.26 -0.02 1.84
N ARG A 194 0.95 1.30 1.83
CA ARG A 194 -0.17 1.89 2.60
C ARG A 194 -1.53 1.26 2.31
N SER A 195 -1.77 0.92 1.04
CA SER A 195 -3.06 0.42 0.56
C SER A 195 -3.25 -1.08 0.75
N ILE A 196 -2.28 -1.77 1.37
CA ILE A 196 -2.42 -3.18 1.72
C ILE A 196 -3.38 -3.30 2.90
N PRO A 197 -4.38 -4.21 2.86
CA PRO A 197 -5.29 -4.41 3.98
C PRO A 197 -4.57 -4.87 5.25
N ALA A 198 -5.02 -4.37 6.41
CA ALA A 198 -4.46 -4.72 7.71
C ALA A 198 -4.90 -6.11 8.20
N ARG A 199 -6.09 -6.55 7.80
CA ARG A 199 -6.76 -7.75 8.32
C ARG A 199 -7.66 -8.36 7.25
N GLY A 200 -8.23 -9.51 7.59
CA GLY A 200 -9.14 -10.24 6.73
C GLY A 200 -8.40 -11.04 5.66
N ARG A 201 -9.18 -11.51 4.72
CA ARG A 201 -8.73 -12.33 3.60
C ARG A 201 -8.49 -11.46 2.38
N PHE A 202 -7.29 -11.47 1.82
CA PHE A 202 -6.94 -10.66 0.64
C PHE A 202 -5.77 -11.28 -0.14
N VAL A 203 -5.59 -10.81 -1.37
CA VAL A 203 -4.47 -11.16 -2.24
C VAL A 203 -3.56 -9.96 -2.42
N LEU A 204 -2.27 -10.14 -2.16
CA LEU A 204 -1.23 -9.19 -2.48
C LEU A 204 -0.46 -9.66 -3.71
N VAL A 205 -0.48 -8.88 -4.77
CA VAL A 205 0.31 -9.05 -5.98
C VAL A 205 1.44 -8.04 -5.96
N ASP A 206 2.62 -8.50 -5.59
CA ASP A 206 3.81 -7.66 -5.55
C ASP A 206 4.62 -7.82 -6.82
N SER A 207 4.50 -6.83 -7.71
CA SER A 207 5.21 -6.83 -8.99
C SER A 207 6.72 -6.69 -8.82
N GLY A 208 7.20 -5.96 -7.79
CA GLY A 208 8.62 -5.77 -7.53
C GLY A 208 9.35 -7.07 -7.17
N ASN A 209 8.76 -7.85 -6.26
CA ASN A 209 9.26 -9.18 -5.89
C ASN A 209 8.73 -10.30 -6.80
N GLN A 210 7.86 -9.96 -7.76
CA GLN A 210 7.24 -10.91 -8.71
C GLN A 210 6.58 -12.10 -8.00
N ARG A 211 5.79 -11.78 -6.96
CA ARG A 211 5.17 -12.74 -6.06
C ARG A 211 3.71 -12.39 -5.78
N LEU A 212 2.85 -13.39 -5.82
CA LEU A 212 1.50 -13.32 -5.28
C LEU A 212 1.52 -13.98 -3.92
N THR A 213 0.91 -13.33 -2.92
CA THR A 213 0.75 -13.85 -1.56
C THR A 213 -0.71 -13.78 -1.15
N MET A 214 -1.22 -14.89 -0.64
CA MET A 214 -2.56 -15.01 -0.07
C MET A 214 -2.50 -14.77 1.42
N PHE A 215 -3.37 -13.90 1.94
CA PHE A 215 -3.42 -13.53 3.36
C PHE A 215 -4.75 -13.94 3.99
N GLU A 216 -4.69 -14.38 5.25
CA GLU A 216 -5.83 -14.57 6.13
C GLU A 216 -5.52 -13.93 7.48
N ASP A 217 -6.42 -13.09 7.98
CA ASP A 217 -6.27 -12.35 9.24
C ASP A 217 -4.93 -11.57 9.37
N GLY A 218 -4.46 -11.01 8.25
CA GLY A 218 -3.21 -10.27 8.19
C GLY A 218 -1.94 -11.13 8.19
N ARG A 219 -2.05 -12.45 8.05
CA ARG A 219 -0.92 -13.38 7.97
C ARG A 219 -0.84 -14.03 6.60
N PRO A 220 0.36 -14.16 6.02
CA PRO A 220 0.53 -14.91 4.79
C PRO A 220 0.27 -16.39 5.05
N VAL A 221 -0.62 -17.01 4.24
CA VAL A 221 -0.95 -18.43 4.34
C VAL A 221 -0.38 -19.23 3.18
N ASP A 222 -0.19 -18.62 2.00
CA ASP A 222 0.44 -19.25 0.84
C ASP A 222 0.98 -18.18 -0.11
N SER A 223 1.93 -18.57 -0.96
CA SER A 223 2.47 -17.67 -1.98
C SER A 223 2.97 -18.43 -3.20
N MET A 224 3.05 -17.74 -4.35
CA MET A 224 3.54 -18.29 -5.60
C MET A 224 4.23 -17.23 -6.46
N ARG A 225 5.02 -17.69 -7.42
CA ARG A 225 5.63 -16.83 -8.43
C ARG A 225 4.58 -16.28 -9.38
N ILE A 226 4.84 -15.09 -9.90
CA ILE A 226 4.02 -14.46 -10.93
C ILE A 226 4.91 -13.94 -12.06
N ILE A 227 4.28 -13.71 -13.21
CA ILE A 227 4.84 -12.98 -14.35
C ILE A 227 4.05 -11.69 -14.47
N VAL A 228 4.74 -10.56 -14.51
CA VAL A 228 4.18 -9.21 -14.52
C VAL A 228 4.54 -8.47 -15.81
N GLY A 229 4.01 -7.28 -16.00
CA GLY A 229 4.25 -6.45 -17.18
C GLY A 229 5.71 -6.13 -17.43
N THR A 230 6.05 -5.88 -18.70
CA THR A 230 7.37 -5.34 -19.08
C THR A 230 7.53 -3.90 -18.63
N ASN A 231 8.71 -3.31 -18.83
CA ASN A 231 8.95 -1.91 -18.50
C ASN A 231 8.12 -0.96 -19.38
N GLU A 232 7.82 -1.37 -20.62
CA GLU A 232 7.01 -0.59 -21.55
C GLU A 232 5.51 -0.71 -21.27
N LEU A 233 5.08 -1.83 -20.68
CA LEU A 233 3.69 -2.13 -20.34
C LEU A 233 3.64 -2.65 -18.90
N PRO A 234 3.94 -1.82 -17.90
CA PRO A 234 4.06 -2.25 -16.52
C PRO A 234 2.70 -2.66 -15.94
N THR A 235 2.71 -3.58 -14.98
CA THR A 235 1.53 -3.88 -14.17
C THR A 235 1.26 -2.69 -13.24
N PRO A 236 0.10 -2.01 -13.36
CA PRO A 236 -0.21 -0.82 -12.57
C PRO A 236 -0.50 -1.13 -11.11
N LEU A 237 -0.48 -0.10 -10.27
CA LEU A 237 -0.95 -0.18 -8.90
C LEU A 237 -2.47 -0.16 -8.86
N ILE A 238 -3.11 -1.21 -8.34
CA ILE A 238 -4.57 -1.36 -8.32
C ILE A 238 -5.00 -1.88 -6.95
N SER A 239 -6.06 -1.29 -6.40
CA SER A 239 -6.81 -1.84 -5.27
C SER A 239 -8.23 -2.11 -5.74
N SER A 240 -8.63 -3.38 -5.75
CA SER A 240 -9.91 -3.84 -6.28
C SER A 240 -10.46 -5.05 -5.51
N MET A 241 -11.55 -5.65 -6.03
CA MET A 241 -12.21 -6.81 -5.45
C MET A 241 -12.41 -7.89 -6.50
N MET A 242 -12.14 -9.15 -6.16
CA MET A 242 -12.48 -10.31 -6.96
C MET A 242 -13.82 -10.90 -6.49
N TYR A 243 -14.73 -11.17 -7.45
CA TYR A 243 -16.07 -11.70 -7.19
C TYR A 243 -16.30 -13.07 -7.79
N ASN A 244 -15.51 -13.44 -8.80
CA ASN A 244 -15.68 -14.67 -9.59
C ASN A 244 -14.37 -15.20 -10.13
N ILE A 245 -14.42 -16.47 -10.52
CA ILE A 245 -13.43 -17.13 -11.37
C ILE A 245 -14.10 -17.39 -12.71
N THR A 246 -13.40 -17.12 -13.83
CA THR A 246 -13.85 -17.45 -15.16
C THR A 246 -13.10 -18.69 -15.66
N TYR A 247 -13.85 -19.71 -16.06
CA TYR A 247 -13.33 -20.95 -16.64
C TYR A 247 -13.40 -20.90 -18.17
N ASN A 248 -12.50 -21.62 -18.81
CA ASN A 248 -12.40 -21.71 -20.26
C ASN A 248 -12.40 -20.32 -20.93
N PRO A 249 -11.54 -19.38 -20.49
CA PRO A 249 -11.59 -18.01 -20.99
C PRO A 249 -11.19 -17.94 -22.46
N TYR A 250 -11.86 -17.09 -23.24
CA TYR A 250 -11.29 -16.60 -24.47
C TYR A 250 -10.09 -15.71 -24.20
N TRP A 251 -9.10 -15.73 -25.06
CA TRP A 251 -8.08 -14.69 -25.07
C TRP A 251 -8.35 -13.66 -26.16
N HIS A 252 -8.61 -12.46 -25.77
CA HIS A 252 -8.73 -11.32 -26.66
C HIS A 252 -7.34 -10.75 -26.92
N ALA A 253 -6.80 -10.96 -28.13
CA ALA A 253 -5.44 -10.55 -28.45
C ALA A 253 -5.32 -9.02 -28.48
N PRO A 254 -4.44 -8.41 -27.66
CA PRO A 254 -4.18 -6.97 -27.74
C PRO A 254 -3.71 -6.55 -29.12
N ASP A 255 -4.15 -5.38 -29.60
CA ASP A 255 -3.86 -4.88 -30.94
C ASP A 255 -2.36 -4.92 -31.29
N HIS A 256 -1.49 -4.52 -30.38
CA HIS A 256 -0.05 -4.56 -30.61
C HIS A 256 0.50 -5.98 -30.83
N LEU A 257 -0.13 -7.03 -30.25
CA LEU A 257 0.24 -8.43 -30.50
C LEU A 257 -0.35 -8.94 -31.83
N VAL A 258 -1.55 -8.50 -32.19
CA VAL A 258 -2.09 -8.75 -33.52
C VAL A 258 -1.13 -8.19 -34.57
N ARG A 259 -0.73 -6.93 -34.40
CA ARG A 259 0.14 -6.21 -35.34
C ARG A 259 1.56 -6.77 -35.38
N LYS A 260 2.20 -7.01 -34.23
CA LYS A 260 3.62 -7.38 -34.17
C LYS A 260 3.88 -8.88 -34.28
N THR A 261 2.87 -9.72 -34.04
CA THR A 261 3.05 -11.17 -33.94
C THR A 261 2.10 -11.95 -34.81
N ILE A 262 0.77 -11.77 -34.63
CA ILE A 262 -0.23 -12.62 -35.27
C ILE A 262 -0.28 -12.34 -36.78
N ALA A 263 -0.45 -11.08 -37.20
CA ALA A 263 -0.55 -10.69 -38.58
C ALA A 263 0.71 -11.01 -39.39
N PRO A 264 1.94 -10.67 -38.92
CA PRO A 264 3.15 -11.08 -39.64
C PRO A 264 3.33 -12.60 -39.74
N THR A 265 2.88 -13.36 -38.75
CA THR A 265 2.96 -14.83 -38.79
C THR A 265 1.93 -15.42 -39.74
N TYR A 266 0.70 -14.87 -39.73
CA TYR A 266 -0.30 -15.25 -40.72
C TYR A 266 0.20 -14.99 -42.16
N LEU A 267 0.82 -13.87 -42.44
CA LEU A 267 1.37 -13.55 -43.77
C LEU A 267 2.43 -14.56 -44.24
N ARG A 268 3.15 -15.18 -43.29
CA ARG A 268 4.15 -16.22 -43.60
C ARG A 268 3.57 -17.63 -43.68
N GLN A 269 2.59 -17.98 -42.86
CA GLN A 269 2.12 -19.35 -42.67
C GLN A 269 0.66 -19.58 -43.10
N GLY A 270 -0.07 -18.50 -43.39
CA GLY A 270 -1.45 -18.53 -43.82
C GLY A 270 -2.43 -19.03 -42.77
N ILE A 271 -3.59 -19.43 -43.22
CA ILE A 271 -4.73 -19.88 -42.37
C ILE A 271 -4.39 -21.07 -41.48
N LYS A 272 -3.39 -21.87 -41.83
CA LYS A 272 -2.93 -22.99 -41.00
C LYS A 272 -2.48 -22.55 -39.63
N TYR A 273 -1.81 -21.38 -39.55
CA TYR A 273 -1.36 -20.80 -38.28
C TYR A 273 -2.55 -20.44 -37.37
N LEU A 274 -3.56 -19.75 -37.90
CA LEU A 274 -4.74 -19.39 -37.10
C LEU A 274 -5.46 -20.64 -36.59
N LYS A 275 -5.75 -21.59 -37.47
CA LYS A 275 -6.42 -22.84 -37.08
C LYS A 275 -5.67 -23.65 -36.06
N SER A 276 -4.35 -23.77 -36.18
CA SER A 276 -3.55 -24.55 -35.23
C SER A 276 -3.46 -23.89 -33.82
N HIS A 277 -3.72 -22.58 -33.70
CA HIS A 277 -3.70 -21.85 -32.46
C HIS A 277 -5.09 -21.46 -31.93
N GLY A 278 -6.18 -21.85 -32.66
CA GLY A 278 -7.54 -21.47 -32.28
C GLY A 278 -7.80 -19.97 -32.38
N TYR A 279 -7.14 -19.27 -33.32
CA TYR A 279 -7.38 -17.86 -33.57
C TYR A 279 -8.50 -17.63 -34.56
N HIS A 280 -9.40 -16.69 -34.20
CA HIS A 280 -10.52 -16.25 -35.03
C HIS A 280 -10.48 -14.72 -35.14
N VAL A 281 -10.77 -14.21 -36.34
CA VAL A 281 -11.06 -12.79 -36.54
C VAL A 281 -12.54 -12.58 -36.30
N ILE A 282 -12.90 -11.62 -35.48
CA ILE A 282 -14.29 -11.36 -35.08
C ILE A 282 -14.70 -9.92 -35.35
N ASP A 283 -16.00 -9.64 -35.41
CA ASP A 283 -16.55 -8.34 -35.72
C ASP A 283 -16.68 -7.43 -34.49
N GLU A 284 -16.84 -8.01 -33.28
CA GLU A 284 -16.98 -7.26 -32.03
C GLU A 284 -16.47 -8.06 -30.81
N TRP A 285 -16.24 -7.37 -29.69
CA TRP A 285 -15.90 -7.99 -28.39
C TRP A 285 -17.18 -8.41 -27.66
N SER A 286 -17.85 -9.46 -28.11
CA SER A 286 -19.04 -10.00 -27.42
C SER A 286 -19.09 -11.51 -27.46
N THR A 287 -19.96 -12.11 -26.67
CA THR A 287 -20.24 -13.56 -26.73
C THR A 287 -21.03 -13.94 -28.00
N SER A 288 -21.70 -12.97 -28.63
CA SER A 288 -22.43 -13.10 -29.89
C SER A 288 -21.62 -12.71 -31.14
N ALA A 289 -20.33 -12.40 -30.96
CA ALA A 289 -19.43 -12.01 -32.03
C ALA A 289 -19.45 -13.00 -33.20
N LYS A 290 -19.53 -12.47 -34.40
CA LYS A 290 -19.47 -13.28 -35.65
C LYS A 290 -18.03 -13.39 -36.10
N GLU A 291 -17.68 -14.59 -36.56
CA GLU A 291 -16.39 -14.82 -37.20
C GLU A 291 -16.35 -14.15 -38.57
N ILE A 292 -15.29 -13.44 -38.86
CA ILE A 292 -14.97 -12.85 -40.16
C ILE A 292 -14.00 -13.80 -40.87
N ASP A 293 -14.26 -14.09 -42.16
CA ASP A 293 -13.32 -14.89 -42.93
C ASP A 293 -11.92 -14.25 -42.94
N ALA A 294 -10.96 -14.96 -42.39
CA ALA A 294 -9.59 -14.50 -42.32
C ALA A 294 -8.95 -14.21 -43.71
N ALA A 295 -9.48 -14.79 -44.78
CA ALA A 295 -9.01 -14.50 -46.13
C ALA A 295 -9.54 -13.17 -46.68
N SER A 296 -10.62 -12.64 -46.12
CA SER A 296 -11.25 -11.38 -46.55
C SER A 296 -10.66 -10.12 -45.88
N VAL A 297 -9.77 -10.25 -44.87
CA VAL A 297 -9.21 -9.13 -44.13
C VAL A 297 -7.80 -8.77 -44.63
N ASP A 298 -7.44 -7.49 -44.53
CA ASP A 298 -6.10 -7.01 -44.92
C ASP A 298 -5.08 -7.19 -43.80
N TRP A 299 -4.44 -8.36 -43.76
CA TRP A 299 -3.38 -8.68 -42.81
C TRP A 299 -2.11 -7.83 -42.98
N LYS A 300 -1.85 -7.27 -44.18
CA LYS A 300 -0.74 -6.38 -44.42
C LYS A 300 -0.98 -5.02 -43.75
N ALA A 301 -2.19 -4.50 -43.91
CA ALA A 301 -2.61 -3.27 -43.23
C ALA A 301 -2.62 -3.44 -41.71
N ALA A 302 -3.07 -4.61 -41.20
CA ALA A 302 -3.01 -4.93 -39.78
C ALA A 302 -1.57 -4.99 -39.26
N ALA A 303 -0.63 -5.62 -39.95
CA ALA A 303 0.77 -5.68 -39.59
C ALA A 303 1.44 -4.29 -39.65
N ALA A 304 1.03 -3.43 -40.57
CA ALA A 304 1.47 -2.04 -40.65
C ALA A 304 0.85 -1.12 -39.58
N GLY A 305 -0.24 -1.57 -38.93
CA GLY A 305 -0.96 -0.77 -37.92
C GLY A 305 -1.92 0.26 -38.54
N THR A 306 -2.28 0.14 -39.79
CA THR A 306 -3.23 1.00 -40.48
C THR A 306 -4.68 0.47 -40.42
N THR A 307 -4.84 -0.77 -39.96
CA THR A 307 -6.15 -1.42 -39.73
C THR A 307 -6.08 -2.19 -38.41
N HIS A 308 -7.12 -2.07 -37.59
CA HIS A 308 -7.30 -2.87 -36.40
C HIS A 308 -8.14 -4.10 -36.67
N LEU A 309 -7.62 -5.27 -36.30
CA LEU A 309 -8.35 -6.54 -36.35
C LEU A 309 -8.61 -7.00 -34.91
N LEU A 310 -9.84 -7.42 -34.67
CA LEU A 310 -10.19 -8.06 -33.40
C LEU A 310 -9.91 -9.56 -33.56
N VAL A 311 -8.91 -10.05 -32.83
CA VAL A 311 -8.50 -11.45 -32.86
C VAL A 311 -8.77 -12.10 -31.53
N ARG A 312 -9.57 -13.15 -31.50
CA ARG A 312 -9.89 -13.95 -30.32
C ARG A 312 -9.23 -15.32 -30.45
N GLN A 313 -8.73 -15.86 -29.35
CA GLN A 313 -8.27 -17.25 -29.25
C GLN A 313 -9.27 -18.07 -28.44
N ASP A 314 -9.63 -19.23 -28.95
CA ASP A 314 -10.54 -20.15 -28.27
C ASP A 314 -9.92 -20.78 -27.02
N PRO A 315 -10.74 -21.22 -26.05
CA PRO A 315 -10.29 -22.04 -24.95
C PRO A 315 -9.54 -23.28 -25.41
N GLY A 316 -8.54 -23.69 -24.69
CA GLY A 316 -7.77 -24.89 -25.01
C GLY A 316 -6.35 -24.86 -24.48
N PRO A 317 -5.57 -25.93 -24.74
CA PRO A 317 -4.24 -26.10 -24.15
C PRO A 317 -3.21 -25.05 -24.65
N LEU A 318 -3.47 -24.40 -25.76
CA LEU A 318 -2.62 -23.34 -26.34
C LEU A 318 -3.12 -21.93 -26.02
N ASN A 319 -4.28 -21.80 -25.35
CA ASN A 319 -4.83 -20.49 -25.03
C ASN A 319 -3.88 -19.71 -24.11
N SER A 320 -3.56 -18.48 -24.48
CA SER A 320 -2.64 -17.60 -23.75
C SER A 320 -3.09 -17.30 -22.32
N MET A 321 -4.41 -17.42 -22.04
CA MET A 321 -5.01 -17.25 -20.71
C MET A 321 -4.98 -18.54 -19.87
N GLY A 322 -4.57 -19.68 -20.44
CA GLY A 322 -4.74 -20.98 -19.79
C GLY A 322 -6.22 -21.33 -19.56
N ASN A 323 -6.51 -22.01 -18.43
CA ASN A 323 -7.85 -22.53 -18.14
C ASN A 323 -8.66 -21.65 -17.18
N LEU A 324 -7.99 -20.71 -16.48
CA LEU A 324 -8.60 -19.91 -15.40
C LEU A 324 -8.20 -18.45 -15.52
N LYS A 325 -9.20 -17.57 -15.41
CA LYS A 325 -9.04 -16.13 -15.31
C LYS A 325 -9.68 -15.65 -14.01
N PHE A 326 -9.03 -14.72 -13.33
CA PHE A 326 -9.48 -14.12 -12.08
C PHE A 326 -9.66 -12.62 -12.31
N PRO A 327 -10.86 -12.21 -12.77
CA PRO A 327 -11.15 -10.83 -13.10
C PRO A 327 -11.38 -10.00 -11.83
N PHE A 328 -11.09 -8.72 -11.92
CA PHE A 328 -11.43 -7.68 -10.93
C PHE A 328 -11.59 -6.34 -11.64
N ASP A 329 -12.43 -5.48 -11.12
CA ASP A 329 -12.76 -4.21 -11.76
C ASP A 329 -11.57 -3.26 -11.76
N ASN A 330 -11.24 -2.73 -12.94
CA ASN A 330 -10.26 -1.66 -13.12
C ASN A 330 -10.36 -1.11 -14.56
N PRO A 331 -10.00 0.18 -14.79
CA PRO A 331 -10.08 0.81 -16.10
C PRO A 331 -9.01 0.33 -17.09
N GLU A 332 -7.93 -0.30 -16.59
CA GLU A 332 -6.78 -0.73 -17.40
C GLU A 332 -6.97 -2.13 -18.01
N GLY A 333 -8.07 -2.80 -17.73
CA GLY A 333 -8.33 -4.16 -18.22
C GLY A 333 -7.34 -5.21 -17.72
N ILE A 334 -6.78 -5.01 -16.53
CA ILE A 334 -5.84 -5.93 -15.88
C ILE A 334 -6.61 -7.04 -15.17
N TYR A 335 -6.09 -8.25 -15.26
CA TYR A 335 -6.59 -9.42 -14.52
C TYR A 335 -5.45 -10.39 -14.19
N LEU A 336 -5.71 -11.30 -13.25
CA LEU A 336 -4.82 -12.44 -13.01
C LEU A 336 -5.31 -13.61 -13.84
N HIS A 337 -4.39 -14.45 -14.36
CA HIS A 337 -4.77 -15.59 -15.17
C HIS A 337 -3.73 -16.72 -15.17
N ASP A 338 -4.17 -17.88 -15.58
CA ASP A 338 -3.33 -19.03 -15.89
C ASP A 338 -2.51 -18.81 -17.17
N THR A 339 -1.65 -19.75 -17.52
CA THR A 339 -0.85 -19.72 -18.76
C THR A 339 -0.33 -21.11 -19.09
N PRO A 340 -0.28 -21.49 -20.39
CA PRO A 340 0.40 -22.73 -20.81
C PRO A 340 1.93 -22.64 -20.69
N SER A 341 2.51 -21.44 -20.71
CA SER A 341 3.97 -21.21 -20.65
C SER A 341 4.51 -21.31 -19.24
N LYS A 342 4.42 -22.48 -18.62
CA LYS A 342 4.84 -22.72 -17.23
C LYS A 342 6.35 -22.66 -17.02
N ASP A 343 7.14 -22.92 -18.05
CA ASP A 343 8.60 -22.83 -18.09
C ASP A 343 9.12 -21.42 -17.74
N LEU A 344 8.36 -20.38 -18.09
CA LEU A 344 8.72 -18.98 -17.82
C LEU A 344 8.81 -18.65 -16.33
N PHE A 345 8.14 -19.40 -15.47
CA PHE A 345 8.25 -19.21 -14.01
C PHE A 345 9.62 -19.63 -13.46
N GLY A 346 10.41 -20.41 -14.21
CA GLY A 346 11.78 -20.73 -13.87
C GLY A 346 12.78 -19.60 -14.04
N LYS A 347 12.41 -18.51 -14.74
CA LYS A 347 13.27 -17.34 -14.93
C LYS A 347 13.41 -16.54 -13.65
N GLN A 348 14.58 -15.93 -13.43
CA GLN A 348 14.80 -15.01 -12.30
C GLN A 348 14.02 -13.72 -12.48
N VAL A 349 14.06 -13.13 -13.70
CA VAL A 349 13.33 -11.92 -14.05
C VAL A 349 12.10 -12.31 -14.86
N ARG A 350 10.93 -11.95 -14.37
CA ARG A 350 9.64 -12.36 -14.92
C ARG A 350 8.72 -11.18 -15.29
N ASN A 351 9.27 -10.04 -15.67
CA ASN A 351 8.55 -8.90 -16.24
C ASN A 351 8.36 -9.12 -17.76
N LEU A 352 7.48 -10.06 -18.13
CA LEU A 352 7.37 -10.61 -19.48
C LEU A 352 5.95 -10.51 -20.07
N SER A 353 4.98 -9.93 -19.34
CA SER A 353 3.59 -9.78 -19.82
C SER A 353 3.32 -8.37 -20.38
N ASN A 354 2.12 -8.17 -20.87
CA ASN A 354 1.62 -6.88 -21.35
C ASN A 354 0.78 -6.15 -20.28
N GLY A 355 1.13 -6.30 -18.99
CA GLY A 355 0.46 -5.69 -17.86
C GLY A 355 -0.34 -6.68 -17.01
N CYS A 356 -1.07 -7.62 -17.61
CA CYS A 356 -1.78 -8.68 -16.88
C CYS A 356 -0.82 -9.61 -16.14
N VAL A 357 -1.29 -10.23 -15.07
CA VAL A 357 -0.49 -11.04 -14.16
C VAL A 357 -0.75 -12.53 -14.40
N ARG A 358 0.30 -13.27 -14.83
CA ARG A 358 0.24 -14.74 -14.92
C ARG A 358 0.60 -15.34 -13.58
N VAL A 359 -0.20 -16.31 -13.13
CA VAL A 359 0.03 -17.01 -11.86
C VAL A 359 0.62 -18.39 -12.10
N GLU A 360 1.59 -18.78 -11.28
CA GLU A 360 2.33 -20.05 -11.44
C GLU A 360 1.41 -21.26 -11.33
N ASP A 361 0.54 -21.27 -10.32
CA ASP A 361 -0.41 -22.35 -10.05
C ASP A 361 -1.83 -21.77 -9.88
N ALA A 362 -2.48 -21.55 -11.02
CA ALA A 362 -3.84 -21.01 -11.07
C ALA A 362 -4.86 -21.91 -10.35
N ARG A 363 -4.64 -23.25 -10.38
CA ARG A 363 -5.53 -24.19 -9.70
C ARG A 363 -5.44 -24.09 -8.19
N ARG A 364 -4.23 -23.99 -7.64
CA ARG A 364 -4.00 -23.79 -6.20
C ARG A 364 -4.56 -22.44 -5.73
N PHE A 365 -4.35 -21.39 -6.52
CA PHE A 365 -4.93 -20.07 -6.24
C PHE A 365 -6.46 -20.09 -6.29
N GLY A 366 -7.04 -20.71 -7.32
CA GLY A 366 -8.50 -20.89 -7.45
C GLY A 366 -9.09 -21.68 -6.28
N ARG A 367 -8.42 -22.75 -5.86
CA ARG A 367 -8.85 -23.55 -4.68
C ARG A 367 -8.90 -22.68 -3.42
N TRP A 368 -7.90 -21.86 -3.19
CA TRP A 368 -7.91 -20.94 -2.06
C TRP A 368 -9.06 -19.95 -2.18
N LEU A 369 -9.32 -19.33 -3.34
CA LEU A 369 -10.44 -18.43 -3.56
C LEU A 369 -11.81 -19.09 -3.30
N LEU A 370 -11.94 -20.37 -3.64
CA LEU A 370 -13.17 -21.16 -3.44
C LEU A 370 -13.30 -21.78 -2.03
N GLY A 371 -12.51 -21.31 -1.05
CA GLY A 371 -12.60 -21.80 0.32
C GLY A 371 -12.15 -23.25 0.49
N GLY A 372 -11.19 -23.71 -0.33
CA GLY A 372 -10.62 -25.06 -0.30
C GLY A 372 -11.21 -26.02 -1.34
N GLN A 373 -12.27 -25.64 -2.05
CA GLN A 373 -12.84 -26.45 -3.13
C GLN A 373 -11.99 -26.38 -4.41
N ASP A 374 -11.81 -27.51 -5.07
CA ASP A 374 -11.09 -27.54 -6.35
C ASP A 374 -11.81 -26.70 -7.42
N PRO A 375 -11.09 -25.87 -8.18
CA PRO A 375 -11.66 -25.11 -9.28
C PRO A 375 -11.89 -26.02 -10.50
N VAL A 376 -13.03 -26.69 -10.51
CA VAL A 376 -13.48 -27.55 -11.63
C VAL A 376 -14.49 -26.77 -12.45
N ALA A 377 -14.27 -26.73 -13.79
CA ALA A 377 -15.20 -26.09 -14.69
C ALA A 377 -16.58 -26.77 -14.61
N PRO A 378 -17.70 -26.01 -14.50
CA PRO A 378 -19.04 -26.61 -14.48
C PRO A 378 -19.43 -27.28 -15.78
N GLY A 379 -18.74 -26.99 -16.88
CA GLY A 379 -18.93 -27.53 -18.22
C GLY A 379 -17.83 -27.10 -19.17
N ASN A 380 -18.03 -27.29 -20.45
CA ASN A 380 -17.07 -26.94 -21.51
C ASN A 380 -17.34 -25.56 -22.13
N ASP A 381 -18.41 -24.89 -21.73
CA ASP A 381 -18.77 -23.59 -22.28
C ASP A 381 -17.68 -22.54 -22.00
N PRO A 382 -17.31 -21.75 -23.02
CA PRO A 382 -16.36 -20.64 -22.84
C PRO A 382 -16.88 -19.58 -21.86
N GLU A 383 -15.95 -18.82 -21.27
CA GLU A 383 -16.23 -17.66 -20.38
C GLU A 383 -17.20 -17.99 -19.23
N THR A 384 -17.21 -19.24 -18.74
CA THR A 384 -18.10 -19.64 -17.65
C THR A 384 -17.64 -19.02 -16.34
N ALA A 385 -18.40 -18.03 -15.83
CA ALA A 385 -18.11 -17.34 -14.58
C ALA A 385 -18.77 -18.06 -13.39
N VAL A 386 -17.99 -18.38 -12.38
CA VAL A 386 -18.43 -18.95 -11.10
C VAL A 386 -18.15 -17.97 -9.99
N ARG A 387 -19.20 -17.59 -9.24
CA ARG A 387 -19.10 -16.64 -8.14
C ARG A 387 -18.30 -17.23 -6.96
N LEU A 388 -17.44 -16.42 -6.36
CA LEU A 388 -16.72 -16.76 -5.15
C LEU A 388 -17.70 -16.85 -3.95
N PRO A 389 -17.45 -17.72 -2.96
CA PRO A 389 -18.23 -17.76 -1.72
C PRO A 389 -18.26 -16.42 -0.98
N GLU A 390 -17.15 -15.69 -1.03
CA GLU A 390 -16.98 -14.32 -0.54
C GLU A 390 -16.14 -13.51 -1.52
N SER A 391 -16.36 -12.20 -1.60
CA SER A 391 -15.50 -11.31 -2.38
C SER A 391 -14.14 -11.15 -1.70
N VAL A 392 -13.08 -11.17 -2.49
CA VAL A 392 -11.70 -11.11 -1.98
C VAL A 392 -11.02 -9.85 -2.48
N PRO A 393 -10.54 -8.96 -1.60
CA PRO A 393 -9.72 -7.82 -1.98
C PRO A 393 -8.45 -8.27 -2.71
N VAL A 394 -8.09 -7.57 -3.76
CA VAL A 394 -6.83 -7.74 -4.48
C VAL A 394 -6.09 -6.42 -4.55
N VAL A 395 -4.82 -6.44 -4.14
CA VAL A 395 -3.94 -5.26 -4.21
C VAL A 395 -2.74 -5.61 -5.07
N LEU A 396 -2.62 -4.91 -6.20
CA LEU A 396 -1.43 -4.94 -7.04
C LEU A 396 -0.53 -3.78 -6.60
N THR A 397 0.67 -4.10 -6.17
CA THR A 397 1.67 -3.14 -5.72
C THR A 397 3.03 -3.42 -6.32
N TYR A 398 4.01 -2.57 -6.02
CA TYR A 398 5.39 -2.72 -6.48
C TYR A 398 6.33 -2.42 -5.32
N LEU A 399 6.77 -3.46 -4.62
CA LEU A 399 7.68 -3.34 -3.50
C LEU A 399 9.07 -3.86 -3.90
N THR A 400 10.06 -2.99 -3.81
CA THR A 400 11.46 -3.36 -3.96
C THR A 400 12.12 -3.58 -2.60
N ALA A 401 11.55 -3.00 -1.53
CA ALA A 401 12.00 -3.22 -0.16
C ALA A 401 11.35 -4.48 0.43
N HIS A 402 12.13 -5.26 1.16
CA HIS A 402 11.69 -6.44 1.90
C HIS A 402 12.58 -6.64 3.13
N VAL A 403 12.14 -7.45 4.07
CA VAL A 403 12.90 -7.76 5.28
C VAL A 403 13.43 -9.19 5.19
N VAL A 404 14.74 -9.35 5.39
CA VAL A 404 15.43 -10.65 5.46
C VAL A 404 16.19 -10.70 6.78
N ASP A 405 15.91 -11.71 7.59
CA ASP A 405 16.53 -11.89 8.92
C ASP A 405 16.47 -10.62 9.78
N GLY A 406 15.33 -9.93 9.76
CA GLY A 406 15.09 -8.69 10.52
C GLY A 406 15.78 -7.44 9.96
N LYS A 407 16.45 -7.53 8.81
CA LYS A 407 17.14 -6.41 8.17
C LYS A 407 16.45 -6.01 6.87
N LEU A 408 16.40 -4.70 6.63
CA LEU A 408 15.88 -4.15 5.38
C LEU A 408 16.83 -4.50 4.23
N SER A 409 16.27 -5.00 3.14
CA SER A 409 16.96 -5.33 1.90
C SER A 409 16.17 -4.81 0.70
N TYR A 410 16.82 -4.66 -0.45
CA TYR A 410 16.20 -4.11 -1.66
C TYR A 410 16.46 -4.99 -2.87
N ALA A 411 15.39 -5.33 -3.60
CA ALA A 411 15.45 -5.92 -4.93
C ALA A 411 15.73 -4.85 -6.00
N ASP A 412 15.97 -5.26 -7.23
CA ASP A 412 16.14 -4.35 -8.35
C ASP A 412 14.86 -3.54 -8.65
N ASP A 413 15.02 -2.24 -8.84
CA ASP A 413 13.95 -1.33 -9.24
C ASP A 413 13.81 -1.32 -10.78
N PHE A 414 13.32 -2.42 -11.37
CA PHE A 414 13.25 -2.57 -12.83
C PHE A 414 12.22 -1.64 -13.50
N TYR A 415 11.18 -1.17 -12.79
CA TYR A 415 10.28 -0.13 -13.31
C TYR A 415 10.81 1.30 -13.07
N GLY A 416 11.82 1.49 -12.23
CA GLY A 416 12.36 2.80 -11.90
C GLY A 416 11.46 3.63 -10.96
N TRP A 417 10.50 3.00 -10.30
CA TRP A 417 9.46 3.70 -9.52
C TRP A 417 9.91 4.11 -8.11
N ASP A 418 11.06 3.68 -7.66
CA ASP A 418 11.60 4.12 -6.36
C ASP A 418 12.04 5.59 -6.41
N LYS A 419 12.42 6.08 -7.60
CA LYS A 419 12.82 7.47 -7.83
C LYS A 419 11.76 8.29 -8.54
N ALA A 420 11.20 7.76 -9.63
CA ALA A 420 10.26 8.48 -10.49
C ALA A 420 8.81 8.43 -9.99
N GLY A 421 8.51 7.47 -9.10
CA GLY A 421 7.12 7.11 -8.77
C GLY A 421 6.42 6.34 -9.90
N PRO A 422 5.26 5.73 -9.62
CA PRO A 422 4.45 5.08 -10.64
C PRO A 422 3.85 6.12 -11.60
N PRO A 423 3.53 5.73 -12.85
CA PRO A 423 2.81 6.60 -13.77
C PRO A 423 1.53 7.14 -13.15
N GLN A 424 1.26 8.42 -13.36
CA GLN A 424 -0.03 9.01 -12.98
C GLN A 424 -1.09 8.49 -13.95
N VAL A 425 -1.97 7.63 -13.50
CA VAL A 425 -3.12 7.21 -14.29
C VAL A 425 -4.16 8.34 -14.24
N ALA A 426 -4.62 8.79 -15.40
CA ALA A 426 -5.70 9.76 -15.46
C ALA A 426 -6.93 9.13 -14.77
N GLN A 427 -7.33 9.69 -13.63
CA GLN A 427 -8.56 9.27 -12.99
C GLN A 427 -9.70 9.62 -13.96
N ALA A 428 -10.39 8.63 -14.49
CA ALA A 428 -11.66 8.87 -15.17
C ALA A 428 -12.60 9.51 -14.16
N ASN A 429 -13.03 10.75 -14.47
CA ASN A 429 -14.00 11.53 -13.69
C ASN A 429 -15.36 10.82 -13.65
#